data_28443d73fdffd2f1ade924f7b5505bac
#
_entry.id   28443d73fdffd2f1ade924f7b5505bac
#
_cell.length_a   1.000
_cell.length_b   1.000
_cell.length_c   1.000
_cell.angle_alpha   90.00
_cell.angle_beta   90.00
_cell.angle_gamma   90.00
#
_symmetry.space_group_name_H-M   'P 1'
#
loop_
_entity.id
_entity.type
_entity.pdbx_description
1 polymer ?
#
loop_
_entity_poly.entity_id
_entity_poly.type
_entity_poly.pdbx_seq_one_letter_code
_entity_poly.pdbx_strand_id
1 'polypeptide(L)'
;MKQELGQLLSDFMSAILFLVVYALSGDVFAAAAIAVAAGLAQFAGVKMTGRRIEPMQAISLAFVVILGAATMLTQNPRFIMVKPTIVHLAVAAVMLRPGWMMRDLPRNVLRNMPEPTIVAAGYAWAALLAAIGLVNLIITLHFDFVTWAWFISVGAVGAKLVAIALQYGVFRTIIRQKIAPSPT
;
A
#
# COMPACT_ATOMS: atom_id res chain seq x y z
N MET A 1 2.80 -16.88 12.28
CA MET A 1 2.36 -17.25 10.92
C MET A 1 0.85 -17.39 10.74
N LYS A 2 0.13 -18.27 11.46
CA LYS A 2 -1.35 -18.40 11.29
C LYS A 2 -2.12 -17.14 11.72
N GLN A 3 -1.68 -16.44 12.74
CA GLN A 3 -2.32 -15.21 13.22
C GLN A 3 -2.07 -14.03 12.26
N GLU A 4 -0.87 -13.90 11.72
CA GLU A 4 -0.51 -12.85 10.75
C GLU A 4 -1.24 -13.03 9.41
N LEU A 5 -1.37 -14.29 8.94
CA LEU A 5 -2.14 -14.60 7.74
C LEU A 5 -3.64 -14.30 7.92
N GLY A 6 -4.19 -14.59 9.12
CA GLY A 6 -5.57 -14.24 9.45
C GLY A 6 -5.81 -12.73 9.51
N GLN A 7 -4.82 -11.98 9.97
CA GLN A 7 -4.88 -10.52 10.05
C GLN A 7 -4.80 -9.89 8.65
N LEU A 8 -3.88 -10.36 7.80
CA LEU A 8 -3.79 -9.96 6.40
C LEU A 8 -5.08 -10.27 5.63
N LEU A 9 -5.64 -11.48 5.79
CA LEU A 9 -6.93 -11.85 5.18
C LEU A 9 -8.07 -10.95 5.67
N SER A 10 -8.09 -10.59 6.96
CA SER A 10 -9.09 -9.67 7.52
C SER A 10 -8.96 -8.26 6.94
N ASP A 11 -7.74 -7.77 6.77
CA ASP A 11 -7.47 -6.43 6.22
C ASP A 11 -7.82 -6.34 4.72
N PHE A 12 -7.66 -7.44 3.97
CA PHE A 12 -8.06 -7.51 2.57
C PHE A 12 -9.55 -7.86 2.36
N MET A 13 -10.24 -8.40 3.36
CA MET A 13 -11.63 -8.85 3.23
C MET A 13 -12.57 -7.74 2.78
N SER A 14 -12.47 -6.55 3.37
CA SER A 14 -13.29 -5.40 2.98
C SER A 14 -13.00 -4.92 1.57
N ALA A 15 -11.74 -4.96 1.14
CA ALA A 15 -11.35 -4.60 -0.22
C ALA A 15 -11.83 -5.64 -1.25
N ILE A 16 -11.70 -6.93 -0.95
CA ILE A 16 -12.20 -8.02 -1.80
C ILE A 16 -13.72 -7.93 -1.90
N LEU A 17 -14.41 -7.71 -0.77
CA LEU A 17 -15.86 -7.56 -0.74
C LEU A 17 -16.33 -6.37 -1.60
N PHE A 18 -15.63 -5.22 -1.49
CA PHE A 18 -15.88 -4.07 -2.35
C PHE A 18 -15.75 -4.43 -3.84
N LEU A 19 -14.65 -5.09 -4.22
CA LEU A 19 -14.41 -5.48 -5.61
C LEU A 19 -15.45 -6.46 -6.14
N VAL A 20 -15.82 -7.46 -5.34
CA VAL A 20 -16.83 -8.45 -5.72
C VAL A 20 -18.20 -7.79 -5.89
N VAL A 21 -18.62 -6.97 -4.93
CA VAL A 21 -19.92 -6.27 -5.01
C VAL A 21 -19.93 -5.32 -6.19
N TYR A 22 -18.85 -4.57 -6.41
CA TYR A 22 -18.75 -3.67 -7.55
C TYR A 22 -18.78 -4.43 -8.88
N ALA A 23 -18.07 -5.55 -9.00
CA ALA A 23 -18.06 -6.36 -10.21
C ALA A 23 -19.44 -6.95 -10.54
N LEU A 24 -20.26 -7.26 -9.52
CA LEU A 24 -21.58 -7.84 -9.69
C LEU A 24 -22.68 -6.80 -9.90
N SER A 25 -22.60 -5.65 -9.22
CA SER A 25 -23.66 -4.63 -9.23
C SER A 25 -23.39 -3.47 -10.20
N GLY A 26 -22.13 -3.21 -10.55
CA GLY A 26 -21.70 -2.00 -11.25
C GLY A 26 -21.89 -0.71 -10.46
N ASP A 27 -22.37 -0.81 -9.20
CA ASP A 27 -22.69 0.33 -8.35
C ASP A 27 -21.61 0.54 -7.28
N VAL A 28 -20.86 1.63 -7.44
CA VAL A 28 -19.79 2.05 -6.51
C VAL A 28 -20.34 2.35 -5.13
N PHE A 29 -21.55 2.90 -5.05
CA PHE A 29 -22.14 3.31 -3.77
C PHE A 29 -22.60 2.10 -2.97
N ALA A 30 -23.23 1.13 -3.62
CA ALA A 30 -23.60 -0.15 -3.01
C ALA A 30 -22.37 -0.92 -2.53
N ALA A 31 -21.32 -0.98 -3.37
CA ALA A 31 -20.04 -1.62 -3.01
C ALA A 31 -19.37 -0.93 -1.82
N ALA A 32 -19.36 0.41 -1.80
CA ALA A 32 -18.80 1.18 -0.69
C ALA A 32 -19.60 0.98 0.62
N ALA A 33 -20.94 0.99 0.55
CA ALA A 33 -21.80 0.76 1.71
C ALA A 33 -21.54 -0.60 2.35
N ILE A 34 -21.47 -1.65 1.53
CA ILE A 34 -21.23 -3.03 2.01
C ILE A 34 -19.82 -3.15 2.58
N ALA A 35 -18.79 -2.54 1.94
CA ALA A 35 -17.42 -2.56 2.46
C ALA A 35 -17.29 -1.83 3.81
N VAL A 36 -17.97 -0.68 3.97
CA VAL A 36 -18.03 0.08 5.24
C VAL A 36 -18.74 -0.75 6.32
N ALA A 37 -19.88 -1.34 6.00
CA ALA A 37 -20.63 -2.18 6.94
C ALA A 37 -19.80 -3.38 7.38
N ALA A 38 -19.10 -4.06 6.48
CA ALA A 38 -18.20 -5.16 6.79
C ALA A 38 -17.04 -4.72 7.68
N GLY A 39 -16.40 -3.57 7.39
CA GLY A 39 -15.34 -3.01 8.21
C GLY A 39 -15.80 -2.68 9.63
N LEU A 40 -16.99 -2.09 9.77
CA LEU A 40 -17.59 -1.80 11.09
C LEU A 40 -17.92 -3.09 11.86
N ALA A 41 -18.45 -4.10 11.17
CA ALA A 41 -18.73 -5.41 11.78
C ALA A 41 -17.46 -6.10 12.27
N GLN A 42 -16.37 -6.06 11.48
CA GLN A 42 -15.07 -6.58 11.88
C GLN A 42 -14.53 -5.85 13.13
N PHE A 43 -14.61 -4.53 13.15
CA PHE A 43 -14.19 -3.73 14.29
C PHE A 43 -14.99 -4.05 15.55
N ALA A 44 -16.31 -4.17 15.43
CA ALA A 44 -17.18 -4.58 16.54
C ALA A 44 -16.80 -5.98 17.04
N GLY A 45 -16.55 -6.94 16.14
CA GLY A 45 -16.11 -8.29 16.48
C GLY A 45 -14.77 -8.31 17.23
N VAL A 46 -13.78 -7.51 16.80
CA VAL A 46 -12.49 -7.39 17.50
C VAL A 46 -12.69 -6.81 18.90
N LYS A 47 -13.52 -5.78 19.04
CA LYS A 47 -13.83 -5.16 20.34
C LYS A 47 -14.56 -6.12 21.28
N MET A 48 -15.50 -6.92 20.77
CA MET A 48 -16.23 -7.92 21.55
C MET A 48 -15.36 -9.08 22.03
N THR A 49 -14.31 -9.44 21.29
CA THR A 49 -13.36 -10.49 21.68
C THR A 49 -12.27 -10.01 22.64
N GLY A 50 -12.33 -8.75 23.13
CA GLY A 50 -11.37 -8.18 24.08
C GLY A 50 -9.94 -8.00 23.52
N ARG A 51 -9.75 -8.15 22.22
CA ARG A 51 -8.46 -7.91 21.56
C ARG A 51 -8.17 -6.41 21.50
N ARG A 52 -6.90 -6.05 21.69
CA ARG A 52 -6.46 -4.67 21.52
C ARG A 52 -6.47 -4.33 20.03
N ILE A 53 -7.16 -3.26 19.71
CA ILE A 53 -7.20 -2.72 18.35
C ILE A 53 -5.86 -2.02 18.10
N GLU A 54 -5.15 -2.43 17.07
CA GLU A 54 -3.94 -1.74 16.67
C GLU A 54 -4.26 -0.32 16.15
N PRO A 55 -3.46 0.71 16.52
CA PRO A 55 -3.70 2.08 16.07
C PRO A 55 -3.83 2.20 14.55
N MET A 56 -3.09 1.39 13.80
CA MET A 56 -3.13 1.37 12.34
C MET A 56 -4.47 0.87 11.80
N GLN A 57 -5.06 -0.15 12.45
CA GLN A 57 -6.39 -0.66 12.09
C GLN A 57 -7.48 0.39 12.38
N ALA A 58 -7.39 1.08 13.52
CA ALA A 58 -8.33 2.15 13.86
C ALA A 58 -8.27 3.31 12.86
N ILE A 59 -7.06 3.73 12.46
CA ILE A 59 -6.86 4.77 11.46
C ILE A 59 -7.41 4.32 10.10
N SER A 60 -7.11 3.10 9.65
CA SER A 60 -7.63 2.56 8.38
C SER A 60 -9.15 2.52 8.36
N LEU A 61 -9.78 2.08 9.45
CA LEU A 61 -11.24 2.04 9.56
C LEU A 61 -11.83 3.47 9.55
N ALA A 62 -11.23 4.39 10.30
CA ALA A 62 -11.67 5.79 10.30
C ALA A 62 -11.65 6.39 8.89
N PHE A 63 -10.58 6.14 8.11
CA PHE A 63 -10.52 6.55 6.71
C PHE A 63 -11.61 5.92 5.86
N VAL A 64 -11.86 4.62 5.99
CA VAL A 64 -12.93 3.93 5.24
C VAL A 64 -14.29 4.51 5.57
N VAL A 65 -14.58 4.75 6.86
CA VAL A 65 -15.87 5.29 7.30
C VAL A 65 -16.04 6.74 6.84
N ILE A 66 -15.03 7.61 7.06
CA ILE A 66 -15.12 9.03 6.70
C ILE A 66 -15.25 9.20 5.20
N LEU A 67 -14.37 8.55 4.41
CA LEU A 67 -14.38 8.70 2.96
C LEU A 67 -15.56 7.97 2.32
N GLY A 68 -15.99 6.83 2.87
CA GLY A 68 -17.19 6.12 2.44
C GLY A 68 -18.46 6.93 2.73
N ALA A 69 -18.59 7.50 3.93
CA ALA A 69 -19.70 8.36 4.29
C ALA A 69 -19.73 9.63 3.41
N ALA A 70 -18.57 10.28 3.21
CA ALA A 70 -18.47 11.43 2.32
C ALA A 70 -18.86 11.08 0.88
N THR A 71 -18.48 9.90 0.39
CA THR A 71 -18.90 9.42 -0.94
C THR A 71 -20.42 9.24 -1.02
N MET A 72 -21.04 8.65 0.01
CA MET A 72 -22.50 8.45 0.04
C MET A 72 -23.25 9.78 0.13
N LEU A 73 -22.77 10.72 0.97
CA LEU A 73 -23.42 12.01 1.17
C LEU A 73 -23.29 12.93 -0.05
N THR A 74 -22.15 12.90 -0.71
CA THR A 74 -21.86 13.77 -1.87
C THR A 74 -22.15 13.10 -3.21
N GLN A 75 -22.42 11.79 -3.20
CA GLN A 75 -22.55 10.95 -4.40
C GLN A 75 -21.33 11.07 -5.34
N ASN A 76 -20.15 11.37 -4.78
CA ASN A 76 -18.93 11.58 -5.53
C ASN A 76 -17.90 10.49 -5.21
N PRO A 77 -17.61 9.56 -6.14
CA PRO A 77 -16.66 8.47 -5.92
C PRO A 77 -15.20 8.93 -5.72
N ARG A 78 -14.91 10.21 -6.02
CA ARG A 78 -13.55 10.77 -5.85
C ARG A 78 -13.04 10.71 -4.43
N PHE A 79 -13.91 10.69 -3.42
CA PHE A 79 -13.50 10.52 -2.02
C PHE A 79 -12.86 9.16 -1.74
N ILE A 80 -13.32 8.09 -2.41
CA ILE A 80 -12.69 6.77 -2.32
C ILE A 80 -11.35 6.79 -3.08
N MET A 81 -11.33 7.40 -4.26
CA MET A 81 -10.18 7.46 -5.15
C MET A 81 -8.99 8.24 -4.56
N VAL A 82 -9.24 9.21 -3.67
CA VAL A 82 -8.19 10.03 -3.03
C VAL A 82 -7.41 9.29 -1.95
N LYS A 83 -7.99 8.26 -1.32
CA LYS A 83 -7.35 7.51 -0.21
C LYS A 83 -5.94 7.00 -0.55
N PRO A 84 -5.70 6.33 -1.69
CA PRO A 84 -4.36 5.86 -2.03
C PRO A 84 -3.34 6.99 -2.17
N THR A 85 -3.74 8.18 -2.64
CA THR A 85 -2.85 9.34 -2.68
C THR A 85 -2.30 9.67 -1.29
N ILE A 86 -3.20 9.83 -0.31
CA ILE A 86 -2.81 10.18 1.06
C ILE A 86 -1.86 9.13 1.64
N VAL A 87 -2.20 7.85 1.49
CA VAL A 87 -1.38 6.75 2.00
C VAL A 87 -0.01 6.73 1.35
N HIS A 88 0.07 6.80 0.01
CA HIS A 88 1.36 6.76 -0.69
C HIS A 88 2.25 7.96 -0.35
N LEU A 89 1.70 9.17 -0.26
CA LEU A 89 2.46 10.35 0.10
C LEU A 89 2.91 10.33 1.58
N ALA A 90 2.06 9.85 2.48
CA ALA A 90 2.42 9.69 3.90
C ALA A 90 3.55 8.69 4.08
N VAL A 91 3.48 7.52 3.42
CA VAL A 91 4.53 6.51 3.47
C VAL A 91 5.81 7.04 2.81
N ALA A 92 5.71 7.70 1.66
CA ALA A 92 6.86 8.32 1.01
C ALA A 92 7.57 9.32 1.93
N ALA A 93 6.81 10.16 2.65
CA ALA A 93 7.37 11.12 3.61
C ALA A 93 8.13 10.43 4.76
N VAL A 94 7.60 9.32 5.29
CA VAL A 94 8.29 8.52 6.30
C VAL A 94 9.58 7.90 5.74
N MET A 95 9.55 7.45 4.49
CA MET A 95 10.71 6.86 3.80
C MET A 95 11.81 7.87 3.44
N LEU A 96 11.57 9.18 3.57
CA LEU A 96 12.63 10.19 3.44
C LEU A 96 13.64 10.17 4.61
N ARG A 97 13.35 9.45 5.70
CA ARG A 97 14.33 9.27 6.79
C ARG A 97 15.53 8.45 6.28
N PRO A 98 16.78 8.98 6.41
CA PRO A 98 17.96 8.23 6.02
C PRO A 98 18.04 6.89 6.77
N GLY A 99 18.37 5.83 6.06
CA GLY A 99 18.60 4.52 6.67
C GLY A 99 17.35 3.76 7.13
N TRP A 100 16.14 4.20 6.82
CA TRP A 100 14.92 3.47 7.17
C TRP A 100 14.94 2.03 6.65
N MET A 101 15.46 1.82 5.44
CA MET A 101 15.54 0.50 4.82
C MET A 101 16.52 -0.45 5.53
N MET A 102 17.52 0.07 6.26
CA MET A 102 18.49 -0.76 6.96
C MET A 102 17.88 -1.65 8.05
N ARG A 103 16.73 -1.24 8.61
CA ARG A 103 16.03 -2.00 9.66
C ARG A 103 15.43 -3.29 9.14
N ASP A 104 15.02 -3.30 7.86
CA ASP A 104 14.27 -4.39 7.25
C ASP A 104 15.15 -5.31 6.39
N LEU A 105 16.41 -4.92 6.16
CA LEU A 105 17.33 -5.71 5.35
C LEU A 105 18.00 -6.82 6.17
N PRO A 106 18.15 -8.04 5.58
CA PRO A 106 18.87 -9.13 6.21
C PRO A 106 20.33 -8.77 6.49
N ARG A 107 20.91 -9.31 7.58
CA ARG A 107 22.29 -9.03 8.01
C ARG A 107 23.36 -9.34 6.95
N ASN A 108 23.13 -10.37 6.12
CA ASN A 108 24.02 -10.72 5.02
C ASN A 108 24.07 -9.62 3.94
N VAL A 109 22.96 -8.94 3.67
CA VAL A 109 22.90 -7.79 2.76
C VAL A 109 23.64 -6.61 3.36
N LEU A 110 23.35 -6.27 4.63
CA LEU A 110 24.00 -5.14 5.32
C LEU A 110 25.52 -5.25 5.38
N ARG A 111 26.07 -6.47 5.56
CA ARG A 111 27.54 -6.71 5.58
C ARG A 111 28.22 -6.55 4.24
N ASN A 112 27.50 -6.79 3.16
CA ASN A 112 28.05 -6.85 1.79
C ASN A 112 27.67 -5.64 0.91
N MET A 113 26.78 -4.78 1.39
CA MET A 113 26.34 -3.59 0.65
C MET A 113 26.94 -2.32 1.25
N PRO A 114 27.40 -1.36 0.40
CA PRO A 114 27.74 -0.03 0.88
C PRO A 114 26.52 0.70 1.42
N GLU A 115 26.65 1.34 2.58
CA GLU A 115 25.57 2.11 3.21
C GLU A 115 24.95 3.16 2.27
N PRO A 116 25.73 3.96 1.50
CA PRO A 116 25.16 4.92 0.56
C PRO A 116 24.22 4.30 -0.48
N THR A 117 24.52 3.06 -0.92
CA THR A 117 23.69 2.35 -1.90
C THR A 117 22.32 1.97 -1.28
N ILE A 118 22.32 1.54 -0.01
CA ILE A 118 21.09 1.21 0.71
C ILE A 118 20.24 2.47 0.92
N VAL A 119 20.89 3.58 1.29
CA VAL A 119 20.21 4.87 1.47
C VAL A 119 19.63 5.37 0.15
N ALA A 120 20.38 5.29 -0.95
CA ALA A 120 19.91 5.66 -2.29
C ALA A 120 18.71 4.80 -2.73
N ALA A 121 18.74 3.49 -2.48
CA ALA A 121 17.60 2.61 -2.74
C ALA A 121 16.38 3.02 -1.90
N GLY A 122 16.57 3.41 -0.64
CA GLY A 122 15.49 3.94 0.21
C GLY A 122 14.85 5.20 -0.36
N TYR A 123 15.63 6.13 -0.86
CA TYR A 123 15.11 7.33 -1.53
C TYR A 123 14.42 7.02 -2.86
N ALA A 124 14.92 6.05 -3.63
CA ALA A 124 14.25 5.60 -4.84
C ALA A 124 12.85 5.06 -4.56
N TRP A 125 12.67 4.33 -3.46
CA TRP A 125 11.35 3.88 -3.01
C TRP A 125 10.45 5.03 -2.57
N ALA A 126 10.99 6.01 -1.82
CA ALA A 126 10.23 7.20 -1.46
C ALA A 126 9.75 7.96 -2.69
N ALA A 127 10.63 8.16 -3.67
CA ALA A 127 10.30 8.82 -4.94
C ALA A 127 9.24 8.04 -5.75
N LEU A 128 9.36 6.71 -5.82
CA LEU A 128 8.37 5.86 -6.50
C LEU A 128 6.99 5.99 -5.86
N LEU A 129 6.90 5.90 -4.53
CA LEU A 129 5.61 6.03 -3.85
C LEU A 129 5.04 7.44 -3.98
N ALA A 130 5.86 8.47 -3.90
CA ALA A 130 5.43 9.84 -4.15
C ALA A 130 4.89 9.99 -5.58
N ALA A 131 5.57 9.46 -6.59
CA ALA A 131 5.12 9.47 -7.97
C ALA A 131 3.79 8.73 -8.16
N ILE A 132 3.63 7.53 -7.58
CA ILE A 132 2.37 6.78 -7.61
C ILE A 132 1.25 7.60 -6.95
N GLY A 133 1.50 8.22 -5.80
CA GLY A 133 0.54 9.06 -5.11
C GLY A 133 0.11 10.28 -5.93
N LEU A 134 1.05 10.97 -6.57
CA LEU A 134 0.77 12.13 -7.44
C LEU A 134 0.01 11.73 -8.70
N VAL A 135 0.40 10.64 -9.36
CA VAL A 135 -0.33 10.12 -10.53
C VAL A 135 -1.75 9.70 -10.13
N ASN A 136 -1.91 9.05 -8.96
CA ASN A 136 -3.24 8.74 -8.43
C ASN A 136 -4.09 10.00 -8.20
N LEU A 137 -3.49 11.08 -7.70
CA LEU A 137 -4.19 12.36 -7.52
C LEU A 137 -4.66 12.92 -8.87
N ILE A 138 -3.80 12.94 -9.87
CA ILE A 138 -4.14 13.40 -11.23
C ILE A 138 -5.29 12.57 -11.80
N ILE A 139 -5.22 11.25 -11.66
CA ILE A 139 -6.29 10.35 -12.15
C ILE A 139 -7.59 10.61 -11.39
N THR A 140 -7.54 10.80 -10.07
CA THR A 140 -8.71 11.11 -9.25
C THR A 140 -9.39 12.42 -9.67
N LEU A 141 -8.62 13.42 -10.08
CA LEU A 141 -9.15 14.74 -10.45
C LEU A 141 -9.71 14.79 -11.88
N HIS A 142 -9.09 14.07 -12.81
CA HIS A 142 -9.32 14.26 -14.25
C HIS A 142 -9.95 13.06 -14.96
N PHE A 143 -9.94 11.87 -14.37
CA PHE A 143 -10.39 10.64 -15.01
C PHE A 143 -11.56 10.00 -14.26
N ASP A 144 -12.15 8.98 -14.89
CA ASP A 144 -13.25 8.21 -14.36
C ASP A 144 -12.81 7.12 -13.38
N PHE A 145 -13.79 6.51 -12.71
CA PHE A 145 -13.54 5.46 -11.74
C PHE A 145 -12.91 4.20 -12.34
N VAL A 146 -13.27 3.87 -13.59
CA VAL A 146 -12.73 2.68 -14.27
C VAL A 146 -11.23 2.84 -14.54
N THR A 147 -10.82 3.99 -15.07
CA THR A 147 -9.41 4.33 -15.29
C THR A 147 -8.63 4.30 -13.98
N TRP A 148 -9.20 4.85 -12.92
CA TRP A 148 -8.61 4.80 -11.60
C TRP A 148 -8.44 3.36 -11.08
N ALA A 149 -9.46 2.53 -11.21
CA ALA A 149 -9.42 1.14 -10.76
C ALA A 149 -8.33 0.34 -11.49
N TRP A 150 -8.17 0.53 -12.78
CA TRP A 150 -7.08 -0.05 -13.56
C TRP A 150 -5.71 0.43 -13.10
N PHE A 151 -5.56 1.73 -12.89
CA PHE A 151 -4.30 2.28 -12.41
C PHE A 151 -3.90 1.72 -11.04
N ILE A 152 -4.81 1.70 -10.07
CA ILE A 152 -4.47 1.27 -8.71
C ILE A 152 -4.22 -0.25 -8.62
N SER A 153 -4.97 -1.04 -9.40
CA SER A 153 -4.90 -2.50 -9.39
C SER A 153 -3.73 -3.04 -10.20
N VAL A 154 -3.47 -2.49 -11.37
CA VAL A 154 -2.46 -3.01 -12.31
C VAL A 154 -1.24 -2.07 -12.36
N GLY A 155 -1.45 -0.78 -12.57
CA GLY A 155 -0.37 0.19 -12.74
C GLY A 155 0.49 0.34 -11.50
N ALA A 156 -0.12 0.68 -10.36
CA ALA A 156 0.60 0.91 -9.12
C ALA A 156 1.23 -0.37 -8.55
N VAL A 157 0.55 -1.50 -8.67
CA VAL A 157 1.09 -2.80 -8.24
C VAL A 157 2.22 -3.23 -9.16
N GLY A 158 2.04 -3.13 -10.48
CA GLY A 158 3.06 -3.44 -11.48
C GLY A 158 4.34 -2.62 -11.29
N ALA A 159 4.21 -1.31 -11.08
CA ALA A 159 5.35 -0.43 -10.82
C ALA A 159 6.16 -0.87 -9.58
N LYS A 160 5.49 -1.27 -8.49
CA LYS A 160 6.15 -1.78 -7.28
C LYS A 160 6.86 -3.12 -7.54
N LEU A 161 6.22 -4.03 -8.27
CA LEU A 161 6.83 -5.33 -8.62
C LEU A 161 8.08 -5.15 -9.49
N VAL A 162 8.02 -4.27 -10.47
CA VAL A 162 9.19 -3.91 -11.29
C VAL A 162 10.30 -3.31 -10.43
N ALA A 163 9.97 -2.40 -9.52
CA ALA A 163 10.96 -1.81 -8.61
C ALA A 163 11.62 -2.85 -7.70
N ILE A 164 10.85 -3.80 -7.15
CA ILE A 164 11.40 -4.93 -6.37
C ILE A 164 12.37 -5.76 -7.21
N ALA A 165 11.99 -6.12 -8.45
CA ALA A 165 12.83 -6.91 -9.33
C ALA A 165 14.13 -6.18 -9.70
N LEU A 166 14.05 -4.88 -10.00
CA LEU A 166 15.21 -4.04 -10.28
C LEU A 166 16.14 -3.94 -9.06
N GLN A 167 15.59 -3.66 -7.89
CA GLN A 167 16.37 -3.59 -6.64
C GLN A 167 17.05 -4.91 -6.35
N TYR A 168 16.34 -6.03 -6.47
CA TYR A 168 16.94 -7.36 -6.29
C TYR A 168 18.09 -7.60 -7.26
N GLY A 169 17.92 -7.27 -8.54
CA GLY A 169 18.96 -7.36 -9.56
C GLY A 169 20.20 -6.55 -9.22
N VAL A 170 20.01 -5.26 -8.86
CA VAL A 170 21.09 -4.36 -8.47
C VAL A 170 21.82 -4.86 -7.23
N PHE A 171 21.09 -5.24 -6.18
CA PHE A 171 21.69 -5.73 -4.95
C PHE A 171 22.48 -7.04 -5.18
N ARG A 172 21.92 -7.95 -5.96
CA ARG A 172 22.59 -9.22 -6.31
C ARG A 172 23.90 -8.99 -7.09
N THR A 173 23.93 -8.06 -8.04
CA THR A 173 25.14 -7.77 -8.83
C THR A 173 26.23 -7.16 -7.97
N ILE A 174 25.90 -6.19 -7.10
CA ILE A 174 26.87 -5.56 -6.21
C ILE A 174 27.46 -6.58 -5.23
N ILE A 175 26.63 -7.40 -4.60
CA ILE A 175 27.09 -8.43 -3.66
C ILE A 175 27.99 -9.45 -4.36
N ARG A 176 27.64 -9.89 -5.58
CA ARG A 176 28.45 -10.83 -6.35
C ARG A 176 29.83 -10.24 -6.71
N GLN A 177 29.88 -8.99 -7.12
CA GLN A 177 31.15 -8.31 -7.45
C GLN A 177 32.08 -8.20 -6.23
N LYS A 178 31.50 -8.00 -5.03
CA LYS A 178 32.28 -7.90 -3.80
C LYS A 178 32.84 -9.25 -3.31
N ILE A 179 32.13 -10.34 -3.58
CA ILE A 179 32.49 -11.69 -3.13
C ILE A 179 33.38 -12.40 -4.18
N ALA A 180 33.42 -11.94 -5.43
CA ALA A 180 34.28 -12.49 -6.46
C ALA A 180 35.76 -12.36 -6.07
N PRO A 181 36.58 -13.45 -6.13
CA PRO A 181 38.01 -13.34 -5.86
C PRO A 181 38.64 -12.36 -6.88
N SER A 182 39.49 -11.47 -6.38
CA SER A 182 40.30 -10.60 -7.25
C SER A 182 41.09 -11.50 -8.24
N PRO A 183 41.09 -11.18 -9.53
CA PRO A 183 41.97 -11.89 -10.48
C PRO A 183 43.42 -11.68 -10.05
N THR A 184 44.09 -12.81 -9.71
CA THR A 184 45.52 -12.87 -9.40
C THR A 184 46.33 -12.60 -10.65
#